data_a10a6e927a547303d7d4e4c6c33bc900
#
_entry.id   a10a6e927a547303d7d4e4c6c33bc900
#
_cell.length_a   1.000
_cell.length_b   1.000
_cell.length_c   1.000
_cell.angle_alpha   90.00
_cell.angle_beta   90.00
_cell.angle_gamma   90.00
#
_symmetry.space_group_name_H-M   'P 1'
#
loop_
_entity.id
_entity.type
_entity.pdbx_description
1 polymer ?
#
loop_
_entity_poly.entity_id
_entity_poly.type
_entity_poly.pdbx_seq_one_letter_code
_entity_poly.pdbx_strand_id
1 'polypeptide(L)'
;MGKAAWRIPPEPISEERIEQTYEADVVIVGAGHSGVAAARACAEAGLSVRVIETMVEKNYWAYGIDFGHINSDFLRSKGVPPVDEIEFFNDWQLRSGNRSNPRLVMQFVRNCGSCFDWFLEALSPEQRDNVQIRYWPAPKRYSNNICGIKTWIGTATFPEALWHDKGITDAVVANIQRAKEHGAQFHFSTVAEQLEKQDGRVTAVIAKERHGGYLRYRARKGVVLAAGDFARNEEMMKELCDELVTLAPSEAHRITGLSRDGSGIRMGVWAGGRMVPGPIACMGGNTAAPNSPLFQATATLWLDGENKRFCNEGFGDSEFSGLEAARIKTPRLVNLFDNKVDDILQRQPPIHGSLWVNNPDDPRMATAAEYIAGAQKAGKDGYAIKDPHAPKGVESPRLYAAATLEELADILGFRGQLKQNLLDSVARYNAFCRSGRDEDFGKDPSLLVPLDTAPYYAMVTDRTEGGAMGPMVTVDGLWTDDHQQVYDQQLDVIPGLFATGNCCGRRFGVQYSTPVAGVSIGIAWTLGRELGKYLATL
;
A
#
# COMPACT_ATOMS: atom_id res chain seq x y z
N MET A 1 -32.51 5.40 8.62
CA MET A 1 -31.57 4.27 8.81
C MET A 1 -30.85 4.45 10.13
N GLY A 2 -30.74 3.40 10.96
CA GLY A 2 -29.97 3.45 12.21
C GLY A 2 -28.48 3.69 11.93
N LYS A 3 -27.72 4.17 12.93
CA LYS A 3 -26.26 4.25 12.81
C LYS A 3 -25.68 2.85 12.69
N ALA A 4 -24.69 2.65 11.82
CA ALA A 4 -23.93 1.40 11.74
C ALA A 4 -23.32 1.04 13.11
N ALA A 5 -23.24 -0.25 13.45
CA ALA A 5 -22.85 -0.68 14.79
C ALA A 5 -21.43 -0.23 15.15
N TRP A 6 -20.50 -0.18 14.20
CA TRP A 6 -19.14 0.29 14.43
C TRP A 6 -19.04 1.75 14.90
N ARG A 7 -20.09 2.58 14.66
CA ARG A 7 -20.17 3.99 15.09
C ARG A 7 -20.73 4.15 16.50
N ILE A 8 -21.20 3.07 17.10
CA ILE A 8 -21.79 3.09 18.44
C ILE A 8 -20.68 2.81 19.46
N PRO A 9 -20.40 3.74 20.39
CA PRO A 9 -19.39 3.50 21.41
C PRO A 9 -19.85 2.36 22.33
N PRO A 10 -18.90 1.52 22.80
CA PRO A 10 -19.21 0.54 23.83
C PRO A 10 -19.53 1.23 25.16
N GLU A 11 -20.16 0.49 26.08
CA GLU A 11 -20.40 0.99 27.44
C GLU A 11 -19.08 1.40 28.11
N PRO A 12 -19.08 2.51 28.86
CA PRO A 12 -17.89 2.96 29.57
C PRO A 12 -17.37 1.91 30.57
N ILE A 13 -16.07 1.72 30.59
CA ILE A 13 -15.41 0.84 31.57
C ILE A 13 -15.43 1.54 32.93
N SER A 14 -16.04 0.88 33.95
CA SER A 14 -16.17 1.46 35.27
C SER A 14 -14.83 1.61 35.98
N GLU A 15 -14.71 2.62 36.85
CA GLU A 15 -13.51 2.94 37.62
C GLU A 15 -13.00 1.74 38.43
N GLU A 16 -13.91 0.96 38.99
CA GLU A 16 -13.60 -0.22 39.83
C GLU A 16 -12.88 -1.34 39.04
N ARG A 17 -12.96 -1.32 37.70
CA ARG A 17 -12.29 -2.28 36.84
C ARG A 17 -10.87 -1.85 36.43
N ILE A 18 -10.48 -0.60 36.74
CA ILE A 18 -9.16 -0.07 36.43
C ILE A 18 -8.17 -0.48 37.52
N GLU A 19 -7.26 -1.39 37.19
CA GLU A 19 -6.29 -1.92 38.16
C GLU A 19 -5.13 -0.98 38.37
N GLN A 20 -4.72 -0.24 37.34
CA GLN A 20 -3.58 0.67 37.41
C GLN A 20 -3.75 1.85 36.46
N THR A 21 -3.23 3.01 36.87
CA THR A 21 -3.13 4.22 36.06
C THR A 21 -1.69 4.58 35.82
N TYR A 22 -1.35 4.77 34.55
CA TYR A 22 -0.06 5.28 34.10
C TYR A 22 -0.21 6.72 33.60
N GLU A 23 0.84 7.51 33.76
CA GLU A 23 0.90 8.87 33.21
C GLU A 23 2.06 9.02 32.24
N ALA A 24 1.86 9.85 31.22
CA ALA A 24 2.88 10.26 30.25
C ALA A 24 2.54 11.63 29.66
N ASP A 25 3.48 12.25 28.96
CA ASP A 25 3.17 13.41 28.12
C ASP A 25 2.34 12.99 26.92
N VAL A 26 2.73 11.88 26.27
CA VAL A 26 2.09 11.36 25.08
C VAL A 26 1.78 9.88 25.26
N VAL A 27 0.55 9.51 24.91
CA VAL A 27 0.12 8.10 24.82
C VAL A 27 -0.16 7.77 23.35
N ILE A 28 0.46 6.71 22.84
CA ILE A 28 0.35 6.29 21.44
C ILE A 28 -0.31 4.92 21.38
N VAL A 29 -1.35 4.79 20.56
CA VAL A 29 -2.08 3.55 20.34
C VAL A 29 -1.60 2.93 19.03
N GLY A 30 -0.83 1.85 19.13
CA GLY A 30 -0.23 1.10 18.03
C GLY A 30 1.26 1.38 17.86
N ALA A 31 2.05 0.31 17.79
CA ALA A 31 3.49 0.33 17.52
C ALA A 31 3.81 0.00 16.05
N GLY A 32 2.94 0.36 15.10
CA GLY A 32 3.23 0.31 13.68
C GLY A 32 4.20 1.41 13.24
N HIS A 33 4.47 1.51 11.93
CA HIS A 33 5.42 2.48 11.36
C HIS A 33 5.26 3.90 11.91
N SER A 34 4.06 4.47 11.84
CA SER A 34 3.82 5.84 12.28
C SER A 34 3.86 6.02 13.79
N GLY A 35 3.39 4.99 14.54
CA GLY A 35 3.42 5.03 16.00
C GLY A 35 4.85 4.97 16.55
N VAL A 36 5.71 4.13 15.99
CA VAL A 36 7.13 4.05 16.35
C VAL A 36 7.86 5.34 15.99
N ALA A 37 7.58 5.92 14.81
CA ALA A 37 8.17 7.20 14.41
C ALA A 37 7.79 8.33 15.39
N ALA A 38 6.51 8.43 15.75
CA ALA A 38 6.03 9.41 16.71
C ALA A 38 6.63 9.18 18.10
N ALA A 39 6.70 7.92 18.56
CA ALA A 39 7.27 7.56 19.85
C ALA A 39 8.74 7.93 19.96
N ARG A 40 9.55 7.58 18.94
CA ARG A 40 10.97 7.92 18.89
C ARG A 40 11.17 9.43 18.87
N ALA A 41 10.45 10.16 18.00
CA ALA A 41 10.60 11.60 17.90
C ALA A 41 10.20 12.34 19.19
N CYS A 42 9.12 11.92 19.87
CA CYS A 42 8.72 12.45 21.18
C CYS A 42 9.78 12.17 22.24
N ALA A 43 10.28 10.92 22.31
CA ALA A 43 11.26 10.53 23.32
C ALA A 43 12.60 11.23 23.13
N GLU A 44 13.10 11.35 21.89
CA GLU A 44 14.30 12.13 21.56
C GLU A 44 14.15 13.62 21.91
N ALA A 45 12.92 14.16 21.90
CA ALA A 45 12.61 15.52 22.36
C ALA A 45 12.43 15.63 23.88
N GLY A 46 12.65 14.56 24.64
CA GLY A 46 12.60 14.55 26.10
C GLY A 46 11.19 14.37 26.70
N LEU A 47 10.19 14.02 25.90
CA LEU A 47 8.84 13.74 26.39
C LEU A 47 8.77 12.32 26.99
N SER A 48 7.98 12.16 28.04
CA SER A 48 7.58 10.83 28.52
C SER A 48 6.53 10.23 27.59
N VAL A 49 6.80 9.01 27.06
CA VAL A 49 5.97 8.36 26.07
C VAL A 49 5.58 6.96 26.51
N ARG A 50 4.30 6.62 26.34
CA ARG A 50 3.81 5.25 26.47
C ARG A 50 3.15 4.81 25.18
N VAL A 51 3.55 3.65 24.68
CA VAL A 51 3.00 3.04 23.48
C VAL A 51 2.24 1.77 23.86
N ILE A 52 1.00 1.64 23.41
CA ILE A 52 0.13 0.49 23.65
C ILE A 52 0.11 -0.34 22.37
N GLU A 53 0.49 -1.63 22.44
CA GLU A 53 0.57 -2.51 21.30
C GLU A 53 -0.12 -3.86 21.58
N THR A 54 -0.96 -4.30 20.66
CA THR A 54 -1.75 -5.53 20.79
C THR A 54 -0.90 -6.80 20.59
N MET A 55 0.15 -6.71 19.80
CA MET A 55 1.02 -7.86 19.51
C MET A 55 1.82 -8.28 20.75
N VAL A 56 2.16 -9.56 20.79
CA VAL A 56 3.13 -10.08 21.75
C VAL A 56 4.52 -9.67 21.29
N GLU A 57 5.36 -9.14 22.18
CA GLU A 57 6.67 -8.57 21.83
C GLU A 57 7.56 -9.55 21.05
N LYS A 58 7.64 -10.81 21.49
CA LYS A 58 8.43 -11.87 20.82
C LYS A 58 7.95 -12.21 19.40
N ASN A 59 6.69 -11.88 19.08
CA ASN A 59 6.07 -12.12 17.79
C ASN A 59 5.81 -10.79 17.05
N TYR A 60 6.42 -9.71 17.49
CA TYR A 60 6.24 -8.41 16.86
C TYR A 60 6.68 -8.46 15.40
N TRP A 61 5.87 -7.86 14.54
CA TRP A 61 6.10 -7.83 13.12
C TRP A 61 5.54 -6.53 12.52
N ALA A 62 6.35 -5.84 11.74
CA ALA A 62 5.96 -4.67 10.97
C ALA A 62 5.97 -5.03 9.48
N TYR A 63 4.88 -4.73 8.80
CA TYR A 63 4.74 -5.11 7.40
C TYR A 63 5.52 -4.21 6.45
N GLY A 64 5.97 -4.81 5.36
CA GLY A 64 6.53 -4.16 4.19
C GLY A 64 8.02 -4.35 4.02
N ILE A 65 8.47 -4.05 2.81
CA ILE A 65 9.89 -4.13 2.41
C ILE A 65 10.39 -2.84 1.78
N ASP A 66 9.50 -1.93 1.40
CA ASP A 66 9.83 -0.73 0.64
C ASP A 66 9.52 0.53 1.44
N PHE A 67 10.48 1.44 1.51
CA PHE A 67 10.33 2.77 2.09
C PHE A 67 10.47 3.83 0.98
N GLY A 68 9.35 4.40 0.54
CA GLY A 68 9.32 5.42 -0.51
C GLY A 68 9.61 6.82 0.04
N HIS A 69 10.61 7.49 -0.52
CA HIS A 69 11.01 8.83 -0.15
C HIS A 69 11.77 9.50 -1.31
N ILE A 70 12.10 10.77 -1.19
CA ILE A 70 12.93 11.50 -2.14
C ILE A 70 14.02 12.27 -1.39
N ASN A 71 15.09 12.62 -2.09
CA ASN A 71 16.11 13.57 -1.65
C ASN A 71 16.84 13.26 -0.33
N SER A 72 16.95 11.97 0.08
CA SER A 72 17.77 11.58 1.23
C SER A 72 19.26 11.63 0.92
N ASP A 73 20.11 11.71 1.95
CA ASP A 73 21.56 11.53 1.82
C ASP A 73 21.88 10.13 1.32
N PHE A 74 21.11 9.13 1.76
CA PHE A 74 21.23 7.76 1.28
C PHE A 74 21.05 7.66 -0.24
N LEU A 75 19.97 8.23 -0.81
CA LEU A 75 19.74 8.22 -2.25
C LEU A 75 20.86 8.95 -3.01
N ARG A 76 21.27 10.12 -2.53
CA ARG A 76 22.38 10.89 -3.11
C ARG A 76 23.68 10.10 -3.10
N SER A 77 23.98 9.40 -2.00
CA SER A 77 25.21 8.60 -1.89
C SER A 77 25.29 7.45 -2.90
N LYS A 78 24.12 6.99 -3.37
CA LYS A 78 23.99 5.93 -4.39
C LYS A 78 23.87 6.48 -5.82
N GLY A 79 23.93 7.80 -6.01
CA GLY A 79 23.92 8.46 -7.31
C GLY A 79 22.51 8.72 -7.88
N VAL A 80 21.45 8.58 -7.09
CA VAL A 80 20.08 8.92 -7.53
C VAL A 80 19.99 10.44 -7.69
N PRO A 81 19.53 10.94 -8.85
CA PRO A 81 19.37 12.37 -9.07
C PRO A 81 18.38 13.02 -8.09
N PRO A 82 18.58 14.29 -7.74
CA PRO A 82 17.62 15.01 -6.92
C PRO A 82 16.28 15.17 -7.65
N VAL A 83 15.22 15.15 -6.87
CA VAL A 83 13.84 15.35 -7.33
C VAL A 83 13.44 16.78 -7.01
N ASP A 84 12.81 17.48 -7.96
CA ASP A 84 12.17 18.77 -7.69
C ASP A 84 10.94 18.59 -6.81
N GLU A 85 10.95 19.18 -5.62
CA GLU A 85 9.92 19.01 -4.60
C GLU A 85 8.57 19.54 -5.06
N ILE A 86 8.55 20.65 -5.81
CA ILE A 86 7.31 21.28 -6.29
C ILE A 86 6.71 20.45 -7.41
N GLU A 87 7.54 19.90 -8.29
CA GLU A 87 7.09 19.03 -9.36
C GLU A 87 6.50 17.71 -8.79
N PHE A 88 7.17 17.12 -7.82
CA PHE A 88 6.69 15.93 -7.10
C PHE A 88 5.36 16.20 -6.36
N PHE A 89 5.26 17.33 -5.68
CA PHE A 89 4.03 17.76 -5.02
C PHE A 89 2.87 17.94 -6.01
N ASN A 90 3.12 18.59 -7.14
CA ASN A 90 2.09 18.81 -8.15
C ASN A 90 1.59 17.48 -8.76
N ASP A 91 2.50 16.54 -9.03
CA ASP A 91 2.15 15.20 -9.49
C ASP A 91 1.30 14.44 -8.45
N TRP A 92 1.65 14.55 -7.16
CA TRP A 92 0.82 13.98 -6.08
C TRP A 92 -0.59 14.58 -6.04
N GLN A 93 -0.72 15.91 -6.11
CA GLN A 93 -2.03 16.57 -6.12
C GLN A 93 -2.87 16.12 -7.32
N LEU A 94 -2.25 16.00 -8.49
CA LEU A 94 -2.92 15.50 -9.70
C LEU A 94 -3.44 14.07 -9.49
N ARG A 95 -2.60 13.15 -9.04
CA ARG A 95 -2.94 11.74 -8.77
C ARG A 95 -4.03 11.58 -7.72
N SER A 96 -4.00 12.43 -6.70
CA SER A 96 -4.99 12.40 -5.62
C SER A 96 -6.35 13.03 -6.00
N GLY A 97 -6.51 13.49 -7.25
CA GLY A 97 -7.67 14.26 -7.68
C GLY A 97 -7.82 15.57 -6.91
N ASN A 98 -6.71 16.15 -6.43
CA ASN A 98 -6.65 17.34 -5.57
C ASN A 98 -7.47 17.19 -4.27
N ARG A 99 -7.59 15.97 -3.74
CA ARG A 99 -8.33 15.68 -2.51
C ARG A 99 -7.44 15.34 -1.31
N SER A 100 -6.15 15.17 -1.51
CA SER A 100 -5.20 15.07 -0.39
C SER A 100 -5.09 16.41 0.34
N ASN A 101 -4.69 16.37 1.62
CA ASN A 101 -4.36 17.58 2.35
C ASN A 101 -3.00 18.11 1.86
N PRO A 102 -2.97 19.27 1.18
CA PRO A 102 -1.74 19.78 0.55
C PRO A 102 -0.63 20.06 1.56
N ARG A 103 -0.96 20.42 2.80
CA ARG A 103 0.03 20.70 3.85
C ARG A 103 0.66 19.41 4.38
N LEU A 104 -0.12 18.34 4.58
CA LEU A 104 0.42 17.03 4.96
C LEU A 104 1.31 16.46 3.85
N VAL A 105 0.89 16.58 2.58
CA VAL A 105 1.71 16.13 1.45
C VAL A 105 3.00 16.94 1.37
N MET A 106 2.96 18.26 1.54
CA MET A 106 4.16 19.09 1.50
C MET A 106 5.09 18.82 2.70
N GLN A 107 4.56 18.50 3.89
CA GLN A 107 5.38 18.03 5.00
C GLN A 107 6.13 16.75 4.63
N PHE A 108 5.45 15.79 3.99
CA PHE A 108 6.12 14.60 3.47
C PHE A 108 7.20 14.96 2.46
N VAL A 109 6.89 15.71 1.43
CA VAL A 109 7.82 16.08 0.34
C VAL A 109 9.11 16.69 0.89
N ARG A 110 9.00 17.63 1.82
CA ARG A 110 10.15 18.35 2.38
C ARG A 110 10.96 17.56 3.42
N ASN A 111 10.34 16.61 4.11
CA ASN A 111 10.94 15.97 5.26
C ASN A 111 11.23 14.47 5.06
N CYS A 112 10.72 13.84 3.99
CA CYS A 112 10.84 12.39 3.83
C CYS A 112 12.29 11.92 3.66
N GLY A 113 13.13 12.67 2.98
CA GLY A 113 14.56 12.37 2.82
C GLY A 113 15.27 12.35 4.18
N SER A 114 15.19 13.47 4.91
CA SER A 114 15.81 13.56 6.25
C SER A 114 15.16 12.59 7.26
N CYS A 115 13.90 12.23 7.06
CA CYS A 115 13.24 11.22 7.88
C CYS A 115 13.80 9.82 7.60
N PHE A 116 14.08 9.49 6.34
CA PHE A 116 14.68 8.23 5.99
C PHE A 116 16.11 8.10 6.53
N ASP A 117 16.93 9.16 6.39
CA ASP A 117 18.28 9.18 6.97
C ASP A 117 18.22 8.99 8.49
N TRP A 118 17.32 9.69 9.19
CA TRP A 118 17.06 9.50 10.62
C TRP A 118 16.60 8.07 10.96
N PHE A 119 15.70 7.47 10.15
CA PHE A 119 15.30 6.07 10.33
C PHE A 119 16.49 5.12 10.29
N LEU A 120 17.44 5.35 9.37
CA LEU A 120 18.65 4.54 9.24
C LEU A 120 19.64 4.71 10.40
N GLU A 121 19.61 5.82 11.13
CA GLU A 121 20.52 6.05 12.28
C GLU A 121 20.38 4.99 13.38
N ALA A 122 19.20 4.40 13.52
CA ALA A 122 18.95 3.34 14.50
C ALA A 122 19.57 1.98 14.10
N LEU A 123 19.95 1.80 12.85
CA LEU A 123 20.47 0.55 12.31
C LEU A 123 21.96 0.40 12.56
N SER A 124 22.41 -0.84 12.74
CA SER A 124 23.84 -1.16 12.72
C SER A 124 24.46 -0.88 11.34
N PRO A 125 25.81 -0.71 11.23
CA PRO A 125 26.46 -0.57 9.94
C PRO A 125 26.11 -1.71 8.96
N GLU A 126 26.14 -2.97 9.42
CA GLU A 126 25.80 -4.13 8.62
C GLU A 126 24.34 -4.08 8.10
N GLN A 127 23.41 -3.68 8.96
CA GLN A 127 22.02 -3.51 8.54
C GLN A 127 21.87 -2.41 7.48
N ARG A 128 22.57 -1.29 7.62
CA ARG A 128 22.53 -0.20 6.62
C ARG A 128 23.08 -0.64 5.27
N ASP A 129 24.16 -1.44 5.26
CA ASP A 129 24.78 -1.95 4.03
C ASP A 129 23.84 -2.88 3.26
N ASN A 130 22.91 -3.55 3.95
CA ASN A 130 21.90 -4.41 3.35
C ASN A 130 20.68 -3.65 2.78
N VAL A 131 20.58 -2.32 2.97
CA VAL A 131 19.52 -1.52 2.38
C VAL A 131 19.85 -1.27 0.91
N GLN A 132 18.92 -1.63 0.03
CA GLN A 132 19.07 -1.47 -1.42
C GLN A 132 18.18 -0.34 -1.94
N ILE A 133 18.46 0.15 -3.14
CA ILE A 133 17.57 1.04 -3.87
C ILE A 133 16.84 0.21 -4.93
N ARG A 134 15.53 0.17 -4.82
CA ARG A 134 14.68 -0.44 -5.83
C ARG A 134 14.65 0.44 -7.09
N TYR A 135 14.67 -0.17 -8.26
CA TYR A 135 14.63 0.51 -9.55
C TYR A 135 15.88 1.38 -9.89
N TRP A 136 17.00 1.11 -9.26
CA TRP A 136 18.23 1.83 -9.58
C TRP A 136 19.41 0.89 -9.87
N PRO A 137 20.17 1.09 -10.96
CA PRO A 137 19.97 2.14 -11.96
C PRO A 137 18.64 1.97 -12.72
N ALA A 138 18.03 3.10 -13.07
CA ALA A 138 16.74 3.10 -13.76
C ALA A 138 16.82 2.41 -15.14
N PRO A 139 15.72 1.81 -15.64
CA PRO A 139 15.67 1.24 -16.99
C PRO A 139 16.11 2.26 -18.05
N LYS A 140 16.95 1.86 -18.99
CA LYS A 140 17.56 2.80 -19.96
C LYS A 140 16.59 3.43 -20.95
N ARG A 141 15.45 2.79 -21.20
CA ARG A 141 14.49 3.21 -22.23
C ARG A 141 13.15 3.68 -21.68
N TYR A 142 12.95 3.65 -20.36
CA TYR A 142 11.67 4.07 -19.79
C TYR A 142 11.46 5.59 -19.93
N SER A 143 10.19 5.98 -20.06
CA SER A 143 9.78 7.37 -19.88
C SER A 143 9.38 7.60 -18.43
N ASN A 144 9.85 8.68 -17.83
CA ASN A 144 9.41 9.09 -16.49
C ASN A 144 8.11 9.91 -16.53
N ASN A 145 7.53 10.10 -17.70
CA ASN A 145 6.28 10.81 -17.90
C ASN A 145 5.41 10.03 -18.87
N ILE A 146 4.43 9.31 -18.35
CA ILE A 146 3.47 8.55 -19.11
C ILE A 146 2.12 9.26 -19.05
N CYS A 147 1.65 9.77 -20.20
CA CYS A 147 0.38 10.49 -20.30
C CYS A 147 0.22 11.64 -19.27
N GLY A 148 1.30 12.36 -18.97
CA GLY A 148 1.31 13.46 -18.00
C GLY A 148 1.51 13.04 -16.54
N ILE A 149 1.60 11.74 -16.25
CA ILE A 149 1.88 11.22 -14.92
C ILE A 149 3.35 10.85 -14.83
N LYS A 150 4.05 11.38 -13.84
CA LYS A 150 5.48 11.16 -13.65
C LYS A 150 5.76 9.99 -12.73
N THR A 151 6.90 9.35 -12.93
CA THR A 151 7.43 8.31 -12.07
C THR A 151 8.76 8.75 -11.49
N TRP A 152 8.92 8.52 -10.20
CA TRP A 152 10.06 8.98 -9.43
C TRP A 152 10.84 7.80 -8.85
N ILE A 153 12.17 7.89 -8.89
CA ILE A 153 13.06 6.93 -8.24
C ILE A 153 13.33 7.42 -6.83
N GLY A 154 12.99 6.62 -5.83
CA GLY A 154 13.12 7.04 -4.44
C GLY A 154 12.79 5.94 -3.43
N THR A 155 12.83 4.69 -3.85
CA THR A 155 12.46 3.57 -2.99
C THR A 155 13.71 2.88 -2.44
N ALA A 156 13.88 2.96 -1.11
CA ALA A 156 14.77 2.05 -0.40
C ALA A 156 14.04 0.75 -0.09
N THR A 157 14.67 -0.38 -0.33
CA THR A 157 14.09 -1.70 -0.07
C THR A 157 14.89 -2.47 0.97
N PHE A 158 14.15 -3.25 1.78
CA PHE A 158 14.67 -4.13 2.82
C PHE A 158 14.36 -5.58 2.40
N PRO A 159 15.17 -6.20 1.53
CA PRO A 159 14.88 -7.51 0.98
C PRO A 159 14.80 -8.57 2.08
N GLU A 160 13.72 -9.37 2.11
CA GLU A 160 13.50 -10.39 3.15
C GLU A 160 14.66 -11.39 3.25
N ALA A 161 15.24 -11.80 2.11
CA ALA A 161 16.39 -12.71 2.07
C ALA A 161 17.63 -12.17 2.81
N LEU A 162 17.83 -10.84 2.81
CA LEU A 162 18.93 -10.17 3.51
C LEU A 162 18.59 -9.83 4.98
N TRP A 163 17.30 -9.89 5.33
CA TRP A 163 16.76 -9.51 6.63
C TRP A 163 16.09 -10.70 7.35
N HIS A 164 16.62 -11.93 7.14
CA HIS A 164 16.13 -13.14 7.79
C HIS A 164 14.62 -13.37 7.66
N ASP A 165 14.10 -13.15 6.46
CA ASP A 165 12.67 -13.27 6.10
C ASP A 165 11.73 -12.32 6.88
N LYS A 166 12.27 -11.28 7.50
CA LYS A 166 11.50 -10.30 8.29
C LYS A 166 11.33 -8.94 7.61
N GLY A 167 11.91 -8.75 6.44
CA GLY A 167 11.85 -7.51 5.69
C GLY A 167 12.21 -6.29 6.54
N ILE A 168 11.37 -5.26 6.56
CA ILE A 168 11.60 -4.02 7.33
C ILE A 168 11.42 -4.19 8.86
N THR A 169 10.92 -5.34 9.34
CA THR A 169 10.62 -5.54 10.79
C THR A 169 11.83 -5.28 11.67
N ASP A 170 13.00 -5.82 11.30
CA ASP A 170 14.20 -5.65 12.12
C ASP A 170 14.65 -4.19 12.20
N ALA A 171 14.46 -3.42 11.11
CA ALA A 171 14.73 -1.99 11.10
C ALA A 171 13.74 -1.21 12.01
N VAL A 172 12.48 -1.61 12.03
CA VAL A 172 11.48 -1.02 12.94
C VAL A 172 11.80 -1.37 14.40
N VAL A 173 12.22 -2.62 14.67
CA VAL A 173 12.65 -3.06 16.02
C VAL A 173 13.85 -2.25 16.50
N ALA A 174 14.83 -1.98 15.65
CA ALA A 174 15.95 -1.11 15.98
C ALA A 174 15.48 0.31 16.36
N ASN A 175 14.49 0.85 15.66
CA ASN A 175 13.88 2.14 15.97
C ASN A 175 13.07 2.10 17.29
N ILE A 176 12.38 1.00 17.60
CA ILE A 176 11.73 0.79 18.92
C ILE A 176 12.80 0.81 20.02
N GLN A 177 13.90 0.11 19.80
CA GLN A 177 15.01 0.09 20.78
C GLN A 177 15.58 1.50 20.98
N ARG A 178 15.79 2.24 19.91
CA ARG A 178 16.25 3.63 19.96
C ARG A 178 15.28 4.53 20.75
N ALA A 179 13.97 4.37 20.56
CA ALA A 179 12.95 5.08 21.34
C ALA A 179 13.01 4.70 22.84
N LYS A 180 13.19 3.40 23.16
CA LYS A 180 13.36 2.92 24.55
C LYS A 180 14.61 3.51 25.21
N GLU A 181 15.71 3.64 24.50
CA GLU A 181 16.95 4.27 24.99
C GLU A 181 16.73 5.74 25.39
N HIS A 182 15.78 6.42 24.74
CA HIS A 182 15.35 7.79 25.08
C HIS A 182 14.16 7.83 26.06
N GLY A 183 13.80 6.71 26.68
CA GLY A 183 12.82 6.66 27.77
C GLY A 183 11.39 6.31 27.36
N ALA A 184 11.10 6.04 26.09
CA ALA A 184 9.78 5.55 25.68
C ALA A 184 9.52 4.15 26.26
N GLN A 185 8.28 3.91 26.70
CA GLN A 185 7.85 2.64 27.26
C GLN A 185 6.80 2.00 26.35
N PHE A 186 7.05 0.74 25.97
CA PHE A 186 6.15 -0.02 25.08
C PHE A 186 5.44 -1.11 25.90
N HIS A 187 4.13 -1.06 25.93
CA HIS A 187 3.26 -2.03 26.57
C HIS A 187 2.66 -2.96 25.49
N PHE A 188 3.38 -4.05 25.22
CA PHE A 188 2.93 -5.10 24.32
C PHE A 188 1.84 -5.97 24.96
N SER A 189 1.15 -6.79 24.16
CA SER A 189 0.03 -7.64 24.60
C SER A 189 -1.11 -6.86 25.28
N THR A 190 -1.28 -5.60 24.91
CA THR A 190 -2.24 -4.67 25.50
C THR A 190 -3.12 -4.06 24.42
N VAL A 191 -4.44 -4.18 24.57
CA VAL A 191 -5.44 -3.74 23.58
C VAL A 191 -6.08 -2.45 24.07
N ALA A 192 -5.92 -1.36 23.31
CA ALA A 192 -6.65 -0.12 23.56
C ALA A 192 -8.13 -0.30 23.19
N GLU A 193 -9.04 0.03 24.09
CA GLU A 193 -10.47 -0.20 23.92
C GLU A 193 -11.30 1.09 23.89
N GLN A 194 -10.96 2.09 24.71
CA GLN A 194 -11.74 3.32 24.83
C GLN A 194 -10.83 4.55 25.06
N LEU A 195 -11.33 5.71 24.65
CA LEU A 195 -10.77 7.01 25.01
C LEU A 195 -11.61 7.64 26.11
N GLU A 196 -10.93 8.27 27.07
CA GLU A 196 -11.60 9.10 28.08
C GLU A 196 -11.50 10.58 27.69
N LYS A 197 -12.60 11.30 27.92
CA LYS A 197 -12.66 12.76 27.74
C LYS A 197 -13.00 13.44 29.03
N GLN A 198 -12.36 14.57 29.29
CA GLN A 198 -12.68 15.49 30.35
C GLN A 198 -12.80 16.90 29.77
N ASP A 199 -13.90 17.58 30.00
CA ASP A 199 -14.17 18.94 29.53
C ASP A 199 -13.93 19.11 27.99
N GLY A 200 -14.37 18.12 27.21
CA GLY A 200 -14.20 18.10 25.75
C GLY A 200 -12.84 17.63 25.26
N ARG A 201 -11.82 17.58 26.10
CA ARG A 201 -10.45 17.13 25.79
C ARG A 201 -10.32 15.62 25.96
N VAL A 202 -9.64 14.94 25.04
CA VAL A 202 -9.19 13.56 25.23
C VAL A 202 -7.98 13.57 26.19
N THR A 203 -8.11 12.83 27.29
CA THR A 203 -7.14 12.85 28.41
C THR A 203 -6.52 11.49 28.69
N ALA A 204 -7.15 10.39 28.26
CA ALA A 204 -6.62 9.06 28.53
C ALA A 204 -7.10 8.01 27.51
N VAL A 205 -6.38 6.87 27.53
CA VAL A 205 -6.76 5.63 26.89
C VAL A 205 -7.02 4.58 27.95
N ILE A 206 -8.14 3.89 27.87
CA ILE A 206 -8.37 2.66 28.62
C ILE A 206 -7.97 1.49 27.72
N ALA A 207 -7.11 0.64 28.24
CA ALA A 207 -6.62 -0.54 27.53
C ALA A 207 -6.72 -1.77 28.43
N LYS A 208 -6.76 -2.95 27.81
CA LYS A 208 -6.84 -4.23 28.50
C LYS A 208 -5.60 -5.06 28.21
N GLU A 209 -4.95 -5.54 29.24
CA GLU A 209 -3.89 -6.54 29.09
C GLU A 209 -4.48 -7.88 28.64
N ARG A 210 -3.74 -8.61 27.82
CA ARG A 210 -4.19 -9.90 27.26
C ARG A 210 -4.54 -10.93 28.35
N HIS A 211 -3.82 -10.90 29.46
CA HIS A 211 -3.98 -11.83 30.59
C HIS A 211 -4.17 -11.11 31.92
N GLY A 212 -4.54 -9.84 31.90
CA GLY A 212 -4.74 -8.97 33.05
C GLY A 212 -6.04 -8.20 32.98
N GLY A 213 -6.12 -7.15 33.81
CA GLY A 213 -7.26 -6.25 33.91
C GLY A 213 -7.15 -5.03 32.99
N TYR A 214 -7.93 -4.03 33.33
CA TYR A 214 -7.94 -2.76 32.64
C TYR A 214 -6.90 -1.82 33.21
N LEU A 215 -6.22 -1.12 32.30
CA LEU A 215 -5.22 -0.12 32.60
C LEU A 215 -5.65 1.22 32.02
N ARG A 216 -5.40 2.30 32.75
CA ARG A 216 -5.60 3.65 32.25
C ARG A 216 -4.26 4.28 31.92
N TYR A 217 -4.17 4.91 30.75
CA TYR A 217 -3.00 5.66 30.31
C TYR A 217 -3.38 7.12 30.13
N ARG A 218 -3.01 7.98 31.08
CA ARG A 218 -3.27 9.43 31.02
C ARG A 218 -2.21 10.13 30.20
N ALA A 219 -2.65 11.03 29.31
CA ALA A 219 -1.82 11.83 28.43
C ALA A 219 -1.95 13.32 28.77
N ARG A 220 -0.85 13.94 29.17
CA ARG A 220 -0.84 15.38 29.49
C ARG A 220 -0.96 16.25 28.22
N LYS A 221 -0.25 15.89 27.14
CA LYS A 221 -0.23 16.63 25.86
C LYS A 221 -1.23 16.04 24.87
N GLY A 222 -1.27 14.74 24.69
CA GLY A 222 -2.25 14.12 23.79
C GLY A 222 -2.14 12.62 23.63
N VAL A 223 -3.21 12.06 23.08
CA VAL A 223 -3.34 10.68 22.63
C VAL A 223 -3.20 10.62 21.12
N VAL A 224 -2.34 9.75 20.63
CA VAL A 224 -2.09 9.54 19.21
C VAL A 224 -2.65 8.19 18.77
N LEU A 225 -3.60 8.19 17.84
CA LEU A 225 -4.15 6.99 17.22
C LEU A 225 -3.27 6.60 16.02
N ALA A 226 -2.55 5.49 16.14
CA ALA A 226 -1.64 4.93 15.16
C ALA A 226 -1.90 3.42 14.92
N ALA A 227 -3.13 2.95 15.18
CA ALA A 227 -3.52 1.55 15.19
C ALA A 227 -3.81 0.97 13.77
N GLY A 228 -3.52 1.73 12.73
CA GLY A 228 -3.62 1.27 11.36
C GLY A 228 -5.01 1.48 10.74
N ASP A 229 -5.33 0.64 9.77
CA ASP A 229 -6.46 0.74 8.86
C ASP A 229 -7.71 -0.04 9.34
N PHE A 230 -8.74 -0.15 8.47
CA PHE A 230 -9.97 -0.86 8.78
C PHE A 230 -10.39 -1.92 7.74
N ALA A 231 -9.51 -2.28 6.81
CA ALA A 231 -9.89 -3.21 5.73
C ALA A 231 -10.34 -4.60 6.24
N ARG A 232 -10.01 -4.96 7.49
CA ARG A 232 -10.51 -6.18 8.14
C ARG A 232 -11.91 -6.05 8.75
N ASN A 233 -12.46 -4.86 8.80
CA ASN A 233 -13.78 -4.62 9.35
C ASN A 233 -14.82 -4.61 8.23
N GLU A 234 -15.57 -5.71 8.07
CA GLU A 234 -16.55 -5.87 7.00
C GLU A 234 -17.64 -4.79 7.00
N GLU A 235 -18.07 -4.36 8.18
CA GLU A 235 -19.11 -3.35 8.31
C GLU A 235 -18.61 -1.98 7.86
N MET A 236 -17.39 -1.60 8.25
CA MET A 236 -16.74 -0.38 7.79
C MET A 236 -16.46 -0.43 6.28
N MET A 237 -16.00 -1.57 5.77
CA MET A 237 -15.78 -1.75 4.34
C MET A 237 -17.07 -1.61 3.53
N LYS A 238 -18.17 -2.22 3.96
CA LYS A 238 -19.48 -2.09 3.31
C LYS A 238 -19.99 -0.66 3.30
N GLU A 239 -19.77 0.09 4.36
CA GLU A 239 -20.25 1.48 4.45
C GLU A 239 -19.36 2.48 3.71
N LEU A 240 -18.03 2.29 3.77
CA LEU A 240 -17.05 3.31 3.36
C LEU A 240 -16.36 2.97 2.03
N CYS A 241 -16.38 1.71 1.62
CA CYS A 241 -15.73 1.19 0.41
C CYS A 241 -16.68 0.34 -0.43
N ASP A 242 -17.95 0.73 -0.51
CA ASP A 242 -19.03 -0.02 -1.17
C ASP A 242 -18.70 -0.42 -2.60
N GLU A 243 -18.04 0.45 -3.36
CA GLU A 243 -17.60 0.14 -4.73
C GLU A 243 -16.75 -1.12 -4.77
N LEU A 244 -15.74 -1.23 -3.92
CA LEU A 244 -14.83 -2.38 -3.87
C LEU A 244 -15.55 -3.65 -3.40
N VAL A 245 -16.46 -3.52 -2.43
CA VAL A 245 -17.21 -4.64 -1.90
C VAL A 245 -18.24 -5.16 -2.89
N THR A 246 -18.92 -4.25 -3.60
CA THR A 246 -19.96 -4.60 -4.56
C THR A 246 -19.39 -5.26 -5.82
N LEU A 247 -18.21 -4.83 -6.26
CA LEU A 247 -17.58 -5.33 -7.48
C LEU A 247 -16.78 -6.62 -7.29
N ALA A 248 -16.37 -6.93 -6.05
CA ALA A 248 -15.70 -8.18 -5.77
C ALA A 248 -16.74 -9.26 -5.45
N PRO A 249 -16.92 -10.29 -6.29
CA PRO A 249 -17.87 -11.36 -6.01
C PRO A 249 -17.42 -12.13 -4.78
N SER A 250 -18.32 -12.24 -3.81
CA SER A 250 -18.30 -13.09 -2.61
C SER A 250 -16.96 -13.24 -1.89
N GLU A 251 -16.94 -13.58 -0.64
CA GLU A 251 -15.85 -14.00 0.29
C GLU A 251 -14.35 -13.92 -0.16
N ALA A 252 -14.08 -13.70 -1.43
CA ALA A 252 -12.75 -13.46 -2.01
C ALA A 252 -12.14 -12.09 -1.62
N HIS A 253 -12.86 -11.26 -0.93
CA HIS A 253 -12.37 -10.06 -0.24
C HIS A 253 -11.44 -10.40 0.90
N ARG A 254 -10.79 -11.51 0.80
CA ARG A 254 -9.98 -11.98 1.91
C ARG A 254 -8.84 -11.01 2.15
N ILE A 255 -9.15 -10.21 3.05
CA ILE A 255 -8.41 -9.62 4.12
C ILE A 255 -7.06 -10.31 4.21
N THR A 256 -6.06 -9.68 3.68
CA THR A 256 -4.68 -10.11 3.90
C THR A 256 -4.40 -10.03 5.40
N GLY A 257 -3.46 -10.81 5.92
CA GLY A 257 -3.04 -10.71 7.32
C GLY A 257 -2.48 -9.34 7.72
N LEU A 258 -2.41 -8.42 6.78
CA LEU A 258 -1.88 -7.06 6.86
C LEU A 258 -2.91 -6.06 7.35
N SER A 259 -4.18 -6.29 7.03
CA SER A 259 -5.29 -5.41 7.35
C SER A 259 -5.56 -5.37 8.86
N ARG A 260 -6.05 -4.23 9.33
CA ARG A 260 -6.47 -4.00 10.72
C ARG A 260 -7.99 -3.85 10.81
N ASP A 261 -8.51 -3.85 12.02
CA ASP A 261 -9.97 -3.88 12.30
C ASP A 261 -10.60 -2.49 12.48
N GLY A 262 -9.82 -1.43 12.30
CA GLY A 262 -10.28 -0.06 12.48
C GLY A 262 -10.44 0.38 13.94
N SER A 263 -9.89 -0.34 14.92
CA SER A 263 -10.06 -0.02 16.35
C SER A 263 -9.66 1.41 16.68
N GLY A 264 -8.51 1.90 16.19
CA GLY A 264 -8.09 3.29 16.41
C GLY A 264 -9.05 4.30 15.77
N ILE A 265 -9.50 4.05 14.56
CA ILE A 265 -10.45 4.92 13.85
C ILE A 265 -11.80 4.94 14.59
N ARG A 266 -12.31 3.77 15.01
CA ARG A 266 -13.56 3.68 15.79
C ARG A 266 -13.49 4.47 17.08
N MET A 267 -12.40 4.30 17.85
CA MET A 267 -12.20 5.09 19.07
C MET A 267 -12.21 6.59 18.82
N GLY A 268 -11.57 7.04 17.72
CA GLY A 268 -11.63 8.44 17.30
C GLY A 268 -13.05 8.92 16.97
N VAL A 269 -13.84 8.10 16.24
CA VAL A 269 -15.24 8.39 15.93
C VAL A 269 -16.11 8.40 17.19
N TRP A 270 -15.91 7.50 18.12
CA TRP A 270 -16.64 7.48 19.41
C TRP A 270 -16.31 8.69 20.27
N ALA A 271 -15.09 9.22 20.16
CA ALA A 271 -14.70 10.47 20.82
C ALA A 271 -15.28 11.74 20.15
N GLY A 272 -16.06 11.58 19.07
CA GLY A 272 -16.68 12.67 18.30
C GLY A 272 -15.96 13.01 17.00
N GLY A 273 -14.88 12.31 16.68
CA GLY A 273 -14.08 12.53 15.47
C GLY A 273 -14.85 12.24 14.19
N ARG A 274 -14.47 12.93 13.14
CA ARG A 274 -15.07 12.81 11.81
C ARG A 274 -14.18 12.00 10.88
N MET A 275 -14.79 11.08 10.13
CA MET A 275 -14.15 10.43 9.00
C MET A 275 -13.99 11.39 7.82
N VAL A 276 -12.97 11.19 6.99
CA VAL A 276 -12.88 11.89 5.71
C VAL A 276 -14.12 11.63 4.86
N PRO A 277 -14.63 12.63 4.14
CA PRO A 277 -15.76 12.46 3.25
C PRO A 277 -15.31 11.91 1.89
N GLY A 278 -16.18 11.15 1.25
CA GLY A 278 -15.99 10.65 -0.11
C GLY A 278 -15.35 9.27 -0.15
N PRO A 279 -14.87 8.84 -1.32
CA PRO A 279 -14.26 7.54 -1.47
C PRO A 279 -13.01 7.40 -0.61
N ILE A 280 -12.84 6.23 -0.02
CA ILE A 280 -11.67 5.88 0.77
C ILE A 280 -10.61 5.28 -0.15
N ALA A 281 -9.41 5.83 -0.12
CA ALA A 281 -8.29 5.27 -0.85
C ALA A 281 -7.86 3.92 -0.25
N CYS A 282 -7.70 2.92 -1.13
CA CYS A 282 -7.26 1.58 -0.77
C CYS A 282 -5.99 1.21 -1.52
N MET A 283 -5.06 0.55 -0.86
CA MET A 283 -3.81 0.06 -1.42
C MET A 283 -3.93 -1.42 -1.79
N GLY A 284 -3.55 -1.78 -3.02
CA GLY A 284 -3.44 -3.16 -3.50
C GLY A 284 -4.79 -3.87 -3.66
N GLY A 285 -4.74 -5.10 -4.13
CA GLY A 285 -5.90 -5.99 -4.19
C GLY A 285 -6.93 -5.69 -5.27
N ASN A 286 -6.75 -4.64 -6.02
CA ASN A 286 -7.67 -4.28 -7.12
C ASN A 286 -7.34 -5.01 -8.41
N THR A 287 -6.33 -5.88 -8.39
CA THR A 287 -5.85 -6.53 -9.59
C THR A 287 -6.54 -7.83 -9.85
N ALA A 288 -6.77 -8.06 -11.08
CA ALA A 288 -7.21 -9.32 -11.61
C ALA A 288 -6.05 -10.29 -11.84
N ALA A 289 -4.84 -9.85 -11.58
CA ALA A 289 -3.67 -10.69 -11.71
C ALA A 289 -3.25 -11.23 -10.34
N PRO A 290 -2.89 -12.51 -10.24
CA PRO A 290 -2.28 -13.04 -9.05
C PRO A 290 -0.99 -12.29 -8.76
N ASN A 291 -0.49 -12.43 -7.55
CA ASN A 291 0.73 -11.79 -7.08
C ASN A 291 1.98 -12.29 -7.85
N SER A 292 1.94 -12.12 -9.15
CA SER A 292 3.00 -12.51 -10.09
C SER A 292 3.71 -11.26 -10.59
N PRO A 293 5.03 -11.20 -10.46
CA PRO A 293 5.80 -10.05 -10.90
C PRO A 293 5.67 -9.72 -12.39
N LEU A 294 5.30 -10.69 -13.24
CA LEU A 294 5.11 -10.47 -14.67
C LEU A 294 3.79 -9.78 -15.04
N PHE A 295 2.79 -9.79 -14.15
CA PHE A 295 1.42 -9.54 -14.60
C PHE A 295 0.74 -8.38 -13.90
N GLN A 296 1.12 -8.06 -12.68
CA GLN A 296 0.42 -7.04 -11.88
C GLN A 296 0.63 -5.60 -12.37
N ALA A 297 1.82 -5.26 -12.81
CA ALA A 297 2.15 -3.89 -13.17
C ALA A 297 2.84 -3.81 -14.54
N THR A 298 2.73 -4.86 -15.35
CA THR A 298 3.35 -4.91 -16.66
C THR A 298 2.39 -4.36 -17.71
N ALA A 299 2.86 -3.42 -18.51
CA ALA A 299 2.10 -2.78 -19.58
C ALA A 299 1.87 -3.71 -20.80
N THR A 300 1.53 -4.98 -20.53
CA THR A 300 1.09 -5.96 -21.52
C THR A 300 -0.31 -5.63 -22.04
N LEU A 301 -0.88 -6.43 -22.90
CA LEU A 301 -2.26 -6.24 -23.35
C LEU A 301 -3.24 -6.91 -22.36
N TRP A 302 -4.19 -6.16 -21.83
CA TRP A 302 -5.20 -6.64 -20.90
C TRP A 302 -6.56 -6.72 -21.59
N LEU A 303 -7.19 -7.90 -21.47
CA LEU A 303 -8.50 -8.17 -22.07
C LEU A 303 -9.48 -8.59 -20.97
N ASP A 304 -10.74 -8.21 -21.12
CA ASP A 304 -11.85 -8.60 -20.28
C ASP A 304 -12.34 -10.03 -20.56
N GLY A 305 -13.41 -10.47 -19.91
CA GLY A 305 -13.99 -11.80 -20.10
C GLY A 305 -14.60 -12.04 -21.49
N GLU A 306 -14.78 -11.00 -22.28
CA GLU A 306 -15.18 -11.10 -23.69
C GLU A 306 -13.96 -11.08 -24.64
N ASN A 307 -12.75 -11.06 -24.11
CA ASN A 307 -11.49 -10.88 -24.82
C ASN A 307 -11.39 -9.54 -25.56
N LYS A 308 -12.00 -8.50 -25.01
CA LYS A 308 -11.89 -7.13 -25.49
C LYS A 308 -11.00 -6.31 -24.57
N ARG A 309 -10.22 -5.43 -25.15
CA ARG A 309 -9.43 -4.44 -24.40
C ARG A 309 -10.34 -3.46 -23.68
N PHE A 310 -10.00 -3.02 -22.46
CA PHE A 310 -10.89 -2.22 -21.61
C PHE A 310 -10.22 -1.03 -20.90
N CYS A 311 -8.90 -0.89 -20.95
CA CYS A 311 -8.20 0.19 -20.25
C CYS A 311 -6.85 0.54 -20.90
N ASN A 312 -6.21 1.59 -20.36
CA ASN A 312 -4.82 1.93 -20.63
C ASN A 312 -3.91 1.17 -19.67
N GLU A 313 -3.29 0.11 -20.10
CA GLU A 313 -2.42 -0.76 -19.28
C GLU A 313 -1.11 -0.07 -18.84
N GLY A 314 -0.80 1.07 -19.44
CA GLY A 314 0.42 1.83 -19.15
C GLY A 314 0.50 2.38 -17.72
N PHE A 315 -0.63 2.47 -17.03
CA PHE A 315 -0.69 2.96 -15.66
C PHE A 315 -0.48 1.88 -14.58
N GLY A 316 -0.35 0.61 -14.98
CA GLY A 316 -0.11 -0.49 -14.05
C GLY A 316 -1.27 -0.81 -13.10
N ASP A 317 -1.05 -1.78 -12.20
CA ASP A 317 -2.10 -2.34 -11.35
C ASP A 317 -2.45 -1.51 -10.11
N SER A 318 -1.45 -0.89 -9.49
CA SER A 318 -1.64 -0.07 -8.29
C SER A 318 -2.15 1.34 -8.59
N GLU A 319 -2.17 1.69 -9.84
CA GLU A 319 -2.59 2.99 -10.37
C GLU A 319 -3.99 2.88 -11.02
N PHE A 320 -4.20 3.62 -12.09
CA PHE A 320 -5.52 3.75 -12.71
C PHE A 320 -6.01 2.47 -13.41
N SER A 321 -5.12 1.72 -14.06
CA SER A 321 -5.50 0.51 -14.81
C SER A 321 -5.97 -0.61 -13.91
N GLY A 322 -5.33 -0.76 -12.73
CA GLY A 322 -5.74 -1.76 -11.75
C GLY A 322 -7.12 -1.46 -11.16
N LEU A 323 -7.43 -0.19 -10.92
CA LEU A 323 -8.76 0.22 -10.47
C LEU A 323 -9.81 -0.08 -11.54
N GLU A 324 -9.51 0.16 -12.82
CA GLU A 324 -10.42 -0.19 -13.92
C GLU A 324 -10.64 -1.70 -13.98
N ALA A 325 -9.59 -2.50 -13.84
CA ALA A 325 -9.70 -3.96 -13.77
C ALA A 325 -10.61 -4.43 -12.63
N ALA A 326 -10.60 -3.74 -11.49
CA ALA A 326 -11.51 -4.04 -10.38
C ALA A 326 -12.97 -3.71 -10.69
N ARG A 327 -13.23 -2.71 -11.52
CA ARG A 327 -14.58 -2.21 -11.85
C ARG A 327 -15.28 -3.00 -12.95
N ILE A 328 -14.57 -3.79 -13.76
CA ILE A 328 -15.22 -4.57 -14.80
C ILE A 328 -16.12 -5.64 -14.21
N LYS A 329 -17.31 -5.76 -14.79
CA LYS A 329 -18.33 -6.73 -14.36
C LYS A 329 -17.93 -8.18 -14.67
N THR A 330 -17.17 -8.41 -15.73
CA THR A 330 -16.74 -9.76 -16.11
C THR A 330 -15.68 -10.27 -15.13
N PRO A 331 -15.86 -11.45 -14.56
CA PRO A 331 -14.92 -11.96 -13.56
C PRO A 331 -13.57 -12.37 -14.13
N ARG A 332 -13.50 -12.63 -15.46
CA ARG A 332 -12.30 -13.11 -16.13
C ARG A 332 -11.51 -11.97 -16.72
N LEU A 333 -10.18 -12.03 -16.53
CA LEU A 333 -9.20 -11.17 -17.19
C LEU A 333 -8.13 -12.01 -17.87
N VAL A 334 -7.62 -11.51 -18.99
CA VAL A 334 -6.55 -12.13 -19.76
C VAL A 334 -5.41 -11.12 -19.90
N ASN A 335 -4.22 -11.48 -19.41
CA ASN A 335 -2.99 -10.77 -19.72
C ASN A 335 -2.33 -11.47 -20.90
N LEU A 336 -2.04 -10.74 -21.96
CA LEU A 336 -1.50 -11.27 -23.21
C LEU A 336 -0.21 -10.53 -23.57
N PHE A 337 0.84 -11.28 -23.89
CA PHE A 337 2.12 -10.77 -24.37
C PHE A 337 2.81 -11.78 -25.31
N ASP A 338 3.90 -11.39 -25.90
CA ASP A 338 4.70 -12.24 -26.78
C ASP A 338 6.18 -12.30 -26.33
N ASN A 339 7.03 -12.88 -27.14
CA ASN A 339 8.45 -13.04 -26.86
C ASN A 339 9.24 -11.71 -26.71
N LYS A 340 8.58 -10.57 -26.91
CA LYS A 340 9.15 -9.23 -26.72
C LYS A 340 8.77 -8.61 -25.37
N VAL A 341 8.34 -9.39 -24.40
CA VAL A 341 7.98 -8.88 -23.06
C VAL A 341 9.12 -8.06 -22.43
N ASP A 342 10.37 -8.40 -22.69
CA ASP A 342 11.53 -7.63 -22.20
C ASP A 342 11.55 -6.19 -22.74
N ASP A 343 11.07 -5.97 -23.97
CA ASP A 343 10.94 -4.63 -24.53
C ASP A 343 9.91 -3.78 -23.75
N ILE A 344 8.81 -4.39 -23.31
CA ILE A 344 7.81 -3.74 -22.45
C ILE A 344 8.43 -3.42 -21.09
N LEU A 345 9.09 -4.39 -20.46
CA LEU A 345 9.72 -4.23 -19.14
C LEU A 345 10.79 -3.12 -19.12
N GLN A 346 11.53 -2.93 -20.23
CA GLN A 346 12.52 -1.88 -20.33
C GLN A 346 11.95 -0.48 -20.59
N ARG A 347 10.73 -0.39 -21.11
CA ARG A 347 10.08 0.88 -21.47
C ARG A 347 9.11 1.36 -20.41
N GLN A 348 8.50 0.45 -19.67
CA GLN A 348 7.56 0.82 -18.62
C GLN A 348 8.25 1.56 -17.48
N PRO A 349 7.57 2.53 -16.86
CA PRO A 349 8.13 3.22 -15.71
C PRO A 349 8.32 2.26 -14.53
N PRO A 350 9.29 2.49 -13.66
CA PRO A 350 9.51 1.71 -12.44
C PRO A 350 8.43 2.03 -11.39
N ILE A 351 7.20 1.58 -11.66
CA ILE A 351 6.06 1.73 -10.77
C ILE A 351 5.99 0.59 -9.75
N HIS A 352 5.17 0.76 -8.72
CA HIS A 352 4.97 -0.26 -7.69
C HIS A 352 4.52 -1.59 -8.30
N GLY A 353 5.23 -2.67 -7.98
CA GLY A 353 4.98 -4.00 -8.52
C GLY A 353 5.70 -4.32 -9.83
N SER A 354 6.18 -3.33 -10.60
CA SER A 354 6.89 -3.60 -11.85
C SER A 354 8.19 -4.37 -11.63
N LEU A 355 8.57 -5.17 -12.63
CA LEU A 355 9.88 -5.82 -12.65
C LEU A 355 10.99 -4.80 -12.91
N TRP A 356 12.13 -5.04 -12.30
CA TRP A 356 13.30 -4.23 -12.51
C TRP A 356 14.36 -4.96 -13.35
N VAL A 357 14.26 -4.81 -14.65
CA VAL A 357 15.09 -5.52 -15.65
C VAL A 357 16.57 -5.17 -15.62
N ASN A 358 16.97 -4.07 -14.98
CA ASN A 358 18.38 -3.68 -14.90
C ASN A 358 19.07 -4.18 -13.62
N ASN A 359 18.37 -4.85 -12.73
CA ASN A 359 18.97 -5.52 -11.60
C ASN A 359 19.04 -7.03 -11.86
N PRO A 360 20.20 -7.57 -12.28
CA PRO A 360 20.35 -9.00 -12.54
C PRO A 360 20.15 -9.83 -11.26
N ASP A 361 20.32 -9.22 -10.09
CA ASP A 361 20.18 -9.87 -8.79
C ASP A 361 18.75 -9.78 -8.23
N ASP A 362 17.81 -9.14 -8.94
CA ASP A 362 16.40 -9.14 -8.52
C ASP A 362 15.81 -10.55 -8.68
N PRO A 363 15.45 -11.23 -7.58
CA PRO A 363 14.95 -12.62 -7.63
C PRO A 363 13.67 -12.74 -8.46
N ARG A 364 12.92 -11.67 -8.65
CA ARG A 364 11.72 -11.64 -9.49
C ARG A 364 12.06 -11.80 -10.97
N MET A 365 13.22 -11.35 -11.42
CA MET A 365 13.67 -11.55 -12.80
C MET A 365 13.96 -13.03 -13.08
N ALA A 366 14.63 -13.72 -12.15
CA ALA A 366 14.84 -15.15 -12.24
C ALA A 366 13.52 -15.91 -12.26
N THR A 367 12.56 -15.51 -11.42
CA THR A 367 11.21 -16.08 -11.36
C THR A 367 10.45 -15.84 -12.66
N ALA A 368 10.54 -14.68 -13.26
CA ALA A 368 9.92 -14.36 -14.54
C ALA A 368 10.46 -15.26 -15.67
N ALA A 369 11.78 -15.41 -15.75
CA ALA A 369 12.42 -16.29 -16.73
C ALA A 369 12.01 -17.76 -16.53
N GLU A 370 11.92 -18.21 -15.27
CA GLU A 370 11.43 -19.55 -14.92
C GLU A 370 9.99 -19.76 -15.42
N TYR A 371 9.10 -18.79 -15.18
CA TYR A 371 7.70 -18.89 -15.62
C TYR A 371 7.57 -18.95 -17.13
N ILE A 372 8.33 -18.14 -17.87
CA ILE A 372 8.35 -18.16 -19.33
C ILE A 372 8.87 -19.51 -19.84
N ALA A 373 10.01 -19.98 -19.34
CA ALA A 373 10.57 -21.27 -19.73
C ALA A 373 9.65 -22.44 -19.34
N GLY A 374 9.04 -22.37 -18.17
CA GLY A 374 8.06 -23.32 -17.69
C GLY A 374 6.83 -23.41 -18.59
N ALA A 375 6.29 -22.25 -19.00
CA ALA A 375 5.14 -22.18 -19.93
C ALA A 375 5.47 -22.77 -21.30
N GLN A 376 6.65 -22.45 -21.86
CA GLN A 376 7.11 -23.05 -23.12
C GLN A 376 7.20 -24.58 -23.05
N LYS A 377 7.70 -25.11 -21.91
CA LYS A 377 7.81 -26.56 -21.71
C LYS A 377 6.46 -27.24 -21.46
N ALA A 378 5.56 -26.58 -20.72
CA ALA A 378 4.26 -27.12 -20.35
C ALA A 378 3.26 -27.11 -21.53
N GLY A 379 3.44 -26.21 -22.49
CA GLY A 379 2.57 -26.07 -23.66
C GLY A 379 1.11 -25.88 -23.28
N LYS A 380 0.24 -26.77 -23.80
CA LYS A 380 -1.22 -26.71 -23.57
C LYS A 380 -1.66 -26.91 -22.11
N ASP A 381 -0.83 -27.54 -21.28
CA ASP A 381 -1.17 -27.79 -19.87
C ASP A 381 -0.92 -26.55 -18.99
N GLY A 382 -0.19 -25.56 -19.53
CA GLY A 382 0.18 -24.33 -18.83
C GLY A 382 1.08 -24.57 -17.60
N TYR A 383 1.90 -23.60 -17.29
CA TYR A 383 2.79 -23.61 -16.13
C TYR A 383 2.12 -22.92 -14.94
N ALA A 384 1.95 -23.63 -13.83
CA ALA A 384 1.36 -23.07 -12.61
C ALA A 384 2.28 -22.03 -11.98
N ILE A 385 1.77 -20.82 -11.79
CA ILE A 385 2.48 -19.73 -11.14
C ILE A 385 2.30 -19.86 -9.64
N LYS A 386 3.40 -20.06 -8.92
CA LYS A 386 3.38 -20.19 -7.47
C LYS A 386 3.21 -18.81 -6.84
N ASP A 387 2.10 -18.60 -6.16
CA ASP A 387 1.90 -17.45 -5.30
C ASP A 387 2.06 -17.89 -3.83
N PRO A 388 3.13 -17.48 -3.13
CA PRO A 388 3.34 -17.84 -1.73
C PRO A 388 2.26 -17.24 -0.80
N HIS A 389 1.51 -16.25 -1.27
CA HIS A 389 0.44 -15.58 -0.52
C HIS A 389 -0.95 -16.05 -0.94
N ALA A 390 -1.06 -16.98 -1.88
CA ALA A 390 -2.35 -17.50 -2.31
C ALA A 390 -3.12 -18.14 -1.14
N PRO A 391 -4.43 -17.89 -1.02
CA PRO A 391 -5.25 -18.55 -0.03
C PRO A 391 -5.22 -20.07 -0.22
N LYS A 392 -5.21 -20.83 0.88
CA LYS A 392 -5.26 -22.29 0.81
C LYS A 392 -6.50 -22.76 0.05
N GLY A 393 -6.30 -23.62 -0.93
CA GLY A 393 -7.38 -24.18 -1.74
C GLY A 393 -7.76 -23.37 -2.98
N VAL A 394 -7.07 -22.27 -3.26
CA VAL A 394 -7.19 -21.55 -4.53
C VAL A 394 -6.18 -22.12 -5.52
N GLU A 395 -6.65 -22.50 -6.71
CA GLU A 395 -5.76 -22.95 -7.77
C GLU A 395 -4.82 -21.83 -8.20
N SER A 396 -3.55 -22.17 -8.35
CA SER A 396 -2.57 -21.23 -8.88
C SER A 396 -2.90 -20.93 -10.34
N PRO A 397 -2.91 -19.67 -10.74
CA PRO A 397 -3.09 -19.30 -12.13
C PRO A 397 -1.97 -19.91 -12.98
N ARG A 398 -2.27 -20.12 -14.27
CA ARG A 398 -1.34 -20.74 -15.20
C ARG A 398 -0.94 -19.77 -16.30
N LEU A 399 0.34 -19.81 -16.64
CA LEU A 399 0.88 -19.17 -17.82
C LEU A 399 0.92 -20.18 -18.95
N TYR A 400 0.27 -19.86 -20.04
CA TYR A 400 0.22 -20.68 -21.26
C TYR A 400 1.12 -20.07 -22.33
N ALA A 401 1.67 -20.94 -23.20
CA ALA A 401 2.49 -20.54 -24.34
C ALA A 401 2.06 -21.29 -25.60
N ALA A 402 2.04 -20.61 -26.75
CA ALA A 402 1.72 -21.20 -28.04
C ALA A 402 2.49 -20.52 -29.17
N ALA A 403 2.62 -21.23 -30.31
CA ALA A 403 3.30 -20.70 -31.47
C ALA A 403 2.44 -19.68 -32.27
N THR A 404 1.12 -19.76 -32.14
CA THR A 404 0.18 -18.82 -32.79
C THR A 404 -0.88 -18.34 -31.80
N LEU A 405 -1.51 -17.20 -32.11
CA LEU A 405 -2.63 -16.66 -31.30
C LEU A 405 -3.87 -17.56 -31.39
N GLU A 406 -4.10 -18.19 -32.53
CA GLU A 406 -5.19 -19.14 -32.75
C GLU A 406 -5.04 -20.38 -31.87
N GLU A 407 -3.81 -20.93 -31.81
CA GLU A 407 -3.47 -22.04 -30.93
C GLU A 407 -3.61 -21.65 -29.45
N LEU A 408 -3.11 -20.48 -29.08
CA LEU A 408 -3.23 -19.97 -27.73
C LEU A 408 -4.71 -19.83 -27.32
N ALA A 409 -5.54 -19.24 -28.16
CA ALA A 409 -6.98 -19.14 -27.95
C ALA A 409 -7.63 -20.52 -27.77
N ASP A 410 -7.21 -21.51 -28.56
CA ASP A 410 -7.71 -22.88 -28.45
C ASP A 410 -7.29 -23.57 -27.17
N ILE A 411 -6.06 -23.38 -26.71
CA ILE A 411 -5.56 -23.86 -25.41
C ILE A 411 -6.37 -23.26 -24.25
N LEU A 412 -6.68 -21.96 -24.32
CA LEU A 412 -7.47 -21.25 -23.31
C LEU A 412 -8.97 -21.59 -23.34
N GLY A 413 -9.40 -22.45 -24.28
CA GLY A 413 -10.80 -22.84 -24.40
C GLY A 413 -11.69 -21.80 -25.11
N PHE A 414 -11.09 -20.77 -25.71
CA PHE A 414 -11.87 -19.76 -26.43
C PHE A 414 -12.35 -20.30 -27.76
N ARG A 415 -13.64 -20.16 -28.02
CA ARG A 415 -14.31 -20.65 -29.26
C ARG A 415 -15.23 -19.59 -29.82
N GLY A 416 -15.54 -19.67 -31.09
CA GLY A 416 -16.50 -18.77 -31.76
C GLY A 416 -16.14 -17.30 -31.57
N GLN A 417 -17.07 -16.51 -31.06
CA GLN A 417 -16.89 -15.06 -30.88
C GLN A 417 -15.77 -14.70 -29.89
N LEU A 418 -15.56 -15.48 -28.84
CA LEU A 418 -14.47 -15.21 -27.87
C LEU A 418 -13.09 -15.34 -28.53
N LYS A 419 -12.92 -16.37 -29.40
CA LYS A 419 -11.67 -16.51 -30.15
C LYS A 419 -11.49 -15.35 -31.13
N GLN A 420 -12.55 -15.00 -31.87
CA GLN A 420 -12.50 -13.90 -32.81
C GLN A 420 -12.18 -12.56 -32.13
N ASN A 421 -12.81 -12.27 -30.97
CA ASN A 421 -12.55 -11.06 -30.22
C ASN A 421 -11.08 -10.95 -29.77
N LEU A 422 -10.45 -12.06 -29.37
CA LEU A 422 -9.02 -12.06 -29.01
C LEU A 422 -8.16 -11.66 -30.21
N LEU A 423 -8.40 -12.31 -31.38
CA LEU A 423 -7.65 -12.05 -32.62
C LEU A 423 -7.85 -10.60 -33.08
N ASP A 424 -9.09 -10.11 -33.06
CA ASP A 424 -9.43 -8.73 -33.44
C ASP A 424 -8.81 -7.71 -32.50
N SER A 425 -8.82 -7.98 -31.19
CA SER A 425 -8.20 -7.11 -30.18
C SER A 425 -6.69 -6.99 -30.40
N VAL A 426 -6.00 -8.11 -30.67
CA VAL A 426 -4.57 -8.09 -30.98
C VAL A 426 -4.29 -7.38 -32.30
N ALA A 427 -5.07 -7.67 -33.36
CA ALA A 427 -4.91 -7.02 -34.66
C ALA A 427 -5.08 -5.50 -34.56
N ARG A 428 -6.10 -5.04 -33.81
CA ARG A 428 -6.36 -3.63 -33.56
C ARG A 428 -5.24 -2.98 -32.74
N TYR A 429 -4.79 -3.63 -31.64
CA TYR A 429 -3.68 -3.16 -30.84
C TYR A 429 -2.38 -3.05 -31.67
N ASN A 430 -2.08 -4.04 -32.50
CA ASN A 430 -0.92 -4.02 -33.39
C ASN A 430 -1.00 -2.89 -34.42
N ALA A 431 -2.22 -2.53 -34.87
CA ALA A 431 -2.41 -1.37 -35.75
C ALA A 431 -2.04 -0.06 -35.03
N PHE A 432 -2.41 0.09 -33.75
CA PHE A 432 -2.00 1.25 -32.93
C PHE A 432 -0.48 1.29 -32.70
N CYS A 433 0.14 0.14 -32.48
CA CYS A 433 1.62 0.08 -32.35
C CYS A 433 2.31 0.56 -33.64
N ARG A 434 1.79 0.20 -34.81
CA ARG A 434 2.33 0.64 -36.12
C ARG A 434 2.10 2.13 -36.39
N SER A 435 0.94 2.68 -35.99
CA SER A 435 0.63 4.11 -36.13
C SER A 435 1.31 4.97 -35.07
N GLY A 436 1.79 4.37 -33.99
CA GLY A 436 2.34 5.08 -32.83
C GLY A 436 1.27 5.82 -32.01
N ARG A 437 -0.01 5.47 -32.17
CA ARG A 437 -1.11 6.13 -31.48
C ARG A 437 -2.20 5.14 -31.10
N ASP A 438 -2.49 5.03 -29.82
CA ASP A 438 -3.61 4.26 -29.29
C ASP A 438 -4.87 5.14 -29.26
N GLU A 439 -5.80 4.85 -30.17
CA GLU A 439 -7.06 5.59 -30.29
C GLU A 439 -8.18 5.07 -29.39
N ASP A 440 -7.98 3.92 -28.72
CA ASP A 440 -8.97 3.36 -27.81
C ASP A 440 -8.85 3.92 -26.39
N PHE A 441 -7.65 3.88 -25.82
CA PHE A 441 -7.43 4.22 -24.40
C PHE A 441 -6.23 5.16 -24.16
N GLY A 442 -5.56 5.58 -25.22
CA GLY A 442 -4.47 6.56 -25.13
C GLY A 442 -3.21 6.03 -24.43
N LYS A 443 -2.91 4.72 -24.56
CA LYS A 443 -1.65 4.16 -24.08
C LYS A 443 -0.47 4.93 -24.68
N ASP A 444 0.49 5.29 -23.84
CA ASP A 444 1.63 6.09 -24.26
C ASP A 444 2.39 5.42 -25.42
N PRO A 445 2.79 6.17 -26.46
CA PRO A 445 3.51 5.63 -27.60
C PRO A 445 4.79 4.87 -27.24
N SER A 446 5.47 5.26 -26.15
CA SER A 446 6.67 4.58 -25.68
C SER A 446 6.40 3.15 -25.18
N LEU A 447 5.15 2.84 -24.80
CA LEU A 447 4.71 1.53 -24.32
C LEU A 447 3.98 0.69 -25.38
N LEU A 448 3.84 1.21 -26.60
CA LEU A 448 3.23 0.47 -27.70
C LEU A 448 4.24 -0.52 -28.30
N VAL A 449 4.21 -1.75 -27.82
CA VAL A 449 4.99 -2.87 -28.33
C VAL A 449 4.06 -3.86 -29.00
N PRO A 450 4.18 -4.12 -30.34
CA PRO A 450 3.26 -5.00 -31.04
C PRO A 450 3.41 -6.45 -30.59
N LEU A 451 2.31 -7.20 -30.59
CA LEU A 451 2.27 -8.63 -30.34
C LEU A 451 2.34 -9.36 -31.69
N ASP A 452 3.55 -9.64 -32.20
CA ASP A 452 3.79 -10.22 -33.53
C ASP A 452 5.00 -11.18 -33.56
N THR A 453 5.57 -11.53 -32.41
CA THR A 453 6.75 -12.38 -32.30
C THR A 453 6.49 -13.59 -31.39
N ALA A 454 6.29 -14.76 -32.03
CA ALA A 454 6.11 -16.01 -31.28
C ALA A 454 7.33 -16.37 -30.39
N PRO A 455 7.13 -17.14 -29.31
CA PRO A 455 5.83 -17.62 -28.81
C PRO A 455 4.98 -16.52 -28.17
N TYR A 456 3.67 -16.75 -28.19
CA TYR A 456 2.68 -15.92 -27.51
C TYR A 456 2.34 -16.52 -26.16
N TYR A 457 2.11 -15.66 -25.18
CA TYR A 457 1.82 -16.05 -23.81
C TYR A 457 0.53 -15.43 -23.32
N ALA A 458 -0.21 -16.19 -22.54
CA ALA A 458 -1.39 -15.67 -21.86
C ALA A 458 -1.52 -16.23 -20.45
N MET A 459 -1.99 -15.38 -19.57
CA MET A 459 -2.48 -15.76 -18.25
C MET A 459 -3.95 -15.37 -18.15
N VAL A 460 -4.76 -16.30 -17.66
CA VAL A 460 -6.17 -16.05 -17.37
C VAL A 460 -6.35 -16.03 -15.87
N THR A 461 -6.97 -14.97 -15.37
CA THR A 461 -7.38 -14.85 -13.98
C THR A 461 -8.90 -14.86 -13.93
N ASP A 462 -9.49 -15.79 -13.19
CA ASP A 462 -10.92 -15.84 -12.92
C ASP A 462 -11.17 -15.41 -11.46
N ARG A 463 -11.85 -14.28 -11.32
CA ARG A 463 -12.15 -13.70 -9.99
C ARG A 463 -13.28 -14.42 -9.24
N THR A 464 -14.08 -15.24 -9.95
CA THR A 464 -15.14 -16.03 -9.31
C THR A 464 -14.56 -17.16 -8.47
N GLU A 465 -13.37 -17.64 -8.80
CA GLU A 465 -12.69 -18.75 -8.14
C GLU A 465 -11.69 -18.31 -7.05
N GLY A 466 -11.78 -17.06 -6.59
CA GLY A 466 -10.94 -16.54 -5.50
C GLY A 466 -9.66 -15.84 -5.95
N GLY A 467 -9.51 -15.57 -7.24
CA GLY A 467 -8.33 -14.91 -7.83
C GLY A 467 -8.24 -13.39 -7.60
N ALA A 468 -9.28 -12.74 -7.07
CA ALA A 468 -9.22 -11.32 -6.72
C ALA A 468 -8.88 -11.17 -5.24
N MET A 469 -7.79 -10.48 -4.93
CA MET A 469 -7.53 -10.05 -3.57
C MET A 469 -8.29 -8.76 -3.30
N GLY A 470 -8.97 -8.67 -2.16
CA GLY A 470 -9.50 -7.43 -1.63
C GLY A 470 -8.35 -6.44 -1.33
N PRO A 471 -8.65 -5.21 -0.92
CA PRO A 471 -7.61 -4.24 -0.57
C PRO A 471 -6.74 -4.78 0.55
N MET A 472 -5.41 -4.61 0.38
CA MET A 472 -4.44 -4.97 1.42
C MET A 472 -4.67 -4.14 2.67
N VAL A 473 -4.84 -2.84 2.49
CA VAL A 473 -5.13 -1.87 3.56
C VAL A 473 -5.94 -0.70 3.00
N THR A 474 -6.77 -0.06 3.85
CA THR A 474 -7.28 1.27 3.58
C THR A 474 -6.23 2.30 4.01
N VAL A 475 -6.08 3.39 3.26
CA VAL A 475 -5.05 4.39 3.56
C VAL A 475 -5.62 5.76 3.93
N ASP A 476 -6.89 5.78 4.28
CA ASP A 476 -7.62 6.93 4.81
C ASP A 476 -8.35 6.59 6.11
N GLY A 477 -8.64 7.59 6.91
CA GLY A 477 -9.24 7.43 8.22
C GLY A 477 -9.92 8.70 8.73
N LEU A 478 -9.57 9.13 9.94
CA LEU A 478 -10.09 10.33 10.57
C LEU A 478 -9.64 11.59 9.83
N TRP A 479 -10.54 12.57 9.69
CA TRP A 479 -10.18 13.85 9.12
C TRP A 479 -9.37 14.67 10.11
N THR A 480 -8.20 15.15 9.70
CA THR A 480 -7.27 15.89 10.54
C THR A 480 -6.86 17.22 9.88
N ASP A 481 -6.34 18.12 10.71
CA ASP A 481 -5.60 19.28 10.23
C ASP A 481 -4.16 18.90 9.77
N ASP A 482 -3.34 19.89 9.50
CA ASP A 482 -1.93 19.71 9.10
C ASP A 482 -0.98 19.36 10.25
N HIS A 483 -1.44 19.44 11.49
CA HIS A 483 -0.77 18.93 12.69
C HIS A 483 -1.29 17.56 13.13
N GLN A 484 -2.12 16.92 12.29
CA GLN A 484 -2.74 15.63 12.54
C GLN A 484 -3.69 15.61 13.76
N GLN A 485 -4.20 16.77 14.17
CA GLN A 485 -5.26 16.91 15.17
C GLN A 485 -6.59 16.51 14.53
N VAL A 486 -7.36 15.67 15.22
CA VAL A 486 -8.62 15.12 14.70
C VAL A 486 -9.71 16.18 14.76
N TYR A 487 -10.44 16.37 13.65
CA TYR A 487 -11.62 17.23 13.59
C TYR A 487 -12.88 16.52 14.09
N ASP A 488 -13.75 17.26 14.75
CA ASP A 488 -15.11 16.83 15.07
C ASP A 488 -16.08 17.05 13.88
N GLN A 489 -17.38 16.87 14.13
CA GLN A 489 -18.42 17.00 13.10
C GLN A 489 -18.60 18.46 12.60
N GLN A 490 -18.16 19.45 13.35
CA GLN A 490 -18.19 20.87 13.03
C GLN A 490 -16.90 21.35 12.35
N LEU A 491 -15.89 20.49 12.25
CA LEU A 491 -14.53 20.77 11.80
C LEU A 491 -13.73 21.61 12.81
N ASP A 492 -14.11 21.55 14.07
CA ASP A 492 -13.27 22.03 15.16
C ASP A 492 -12.32 20.90 15.61
N VAL A 493 -11.13 21.28 16.06
CA VAL A 493 -10.14 20.32 16.57
C VAL A 493 -10.62 19.76 17.92
N ILE A 494 -10.60 18.42 18.06
CA ILE A 494 -10.81 17.76 19.35
C ILE A 494 -9.52 17.88 20.16
N PRO A 495 -9.50 18.66 21.25
CA PRO A 495 -8.28 18.86 22.02
C PRO A 495 -7.71 17.54 22.56
N GLY A 496 -6.39 17.38 22.41
CA GLY A 496 -5.69 16.21 22.93
C GLY A 496 -5.85 14.93 22.10
N LEU A 497 -6.48 14.98 20.92
CA LEU A 497 -6.64 13.81 20.03
C LEU A 497 -5.94 14.02 18.71
N PHE A 498 -5.04 13.07 18.37
CA PHE A 498 -4.26 13.04 17.15
C PHE A 498 -4.44 11.70 16.44
N ALA A 499 -4.28 11.70 15.10
CA ALA A 499 -4.29 10.47 14.31
C ALA A 499 -3.17 10.50 13.27
N THR A 500 -2.41 9.41 13.18
CA THR A 500 -1.28 9.28 12.24
C THR A 500 -1.30 7.94 11.51
N GLY A 501 -0.48 7.79 10.47
CA GLY A 501 -0.52 6.58 9.63
C GLY A 501 -1.90 6.38 8.99
N ASN A 502 -2.37 5.15 8.86
CA ASN A 502 -3.66 4.86 8.23
C ASN A 502 -4.88 5.28 9.07
N CYS A 503 -4.69 5.69 10.33
CA CYS A 503 -5.74 6.37 11.09
C CYS A 503 -5.97 7.81 10.62
N CYS A 504 -4.98 8.45 9.96
CA CYS A 504 -5.04 9.81 9.46
C CYS A 504 -5.51 9.81 8.00
N GLY A 505 -6.54 10.58 7.69
CA GLY A 505 -7.09 10.70 6.36
C GLY A 505 -6.45 11.79 5.49
N ARG A 506 -6.88 11.85 4.23
CA ARG A 506 -6.48 12.84 3.23
C ARG A 506 -4.97 12.90 2.92
N ARG A 507 -4.28 11.78 3.05
CA ARG A 507 -2.89 11.66 2.60
C ARG A 507 -2.80 11.32 1.11
N PHE A 508 -3.72 10.52 0.60
CA PHE A 508 -3.74 10.01 -0.78
C PHE A 508 -4.94 10.49 -1.62
N GLY A 509 -6.00 10.98 -1.02
CA GLY A 509 -7.18 11.45 -1.75
C GLY A 509 -8.12 10.32 -2.16
N VAL A 510 -8.42 10.17 -3.45
CA VAL A 510 -9.45 9.23 -3.93
C VAL A 510 -8.95 7.81 -4.15
N GLN A 511 -7.64 7.61 -4.25
CA GLN A 511 -7.02 6.33 -4.52
C GLN A 511 -5.57 6.31 -4.03
N TYR A 512 -5.03 5.11 -3.80
CA TYR A 512 -3.62 4.94 -3.53
C TYR A 512 -2.83 5.05 -4.82
N SER A 513 -2.47 6.24 -5.17
CA SER A 513 -1.66 6.54 -6.35
C SER A 513 -0.24 6.88 -5.89
N THR A 514 0.72 6.03 -6.25
CA THR A 514 2.07 6.08 -5.73
C THR A 514 3.04 6.79 -6.70
N PRO A 515 3.41 8.04 -6.45
CA PRO A 515 4.45 8.68 -7.26
C PRO A 515 5.81 7.98 -7.09
N VAL A 516 6.04 7.36 -5.93
CA VAL A 516 7.21 6.52 -5.64
C VAL A 516 6.78 5.27 -4.87
N ALA A 517 7.27 4.09 -5.24
CA ALA A 517 6.92 2.85 -4.56
C ALA A 517 7.31 2.89 -3.06
N GLY A 518 6.52 2.24 -2.20
CA GLY A 518 6.75 2.23 -0.75
C GLY A 518 6.35 3.53 -0.02
N VAL A 519 5.68 4.45 -0.70
CA VAL A 519 5.31 5.76 -0.14
C VAL A 519 4.37 5.67 1.06
N SER A 520 3.57 4.60 1.17
CA SER A 520 2.71 4.39 2.36
C SER A 520 3.53 4.29 3.64
N ILE A 521 4.64 3.57 3.60
CA ILE A 521 5.58 3.47 4.72
C ILE A 521 6.32 4.81 4.90
N GLY A 522 6.83 5.38 3.81
CA GLY A 522 7.55 6.65 3.86
C GLY A 522 6.74 7.78 4.48
N ILE A 523 5.47 7.97 4.06
CA ILE A 523 4.61 9.01 4.62
C ILE A 523 4.21 8.70 6.07
N ALA A 524 4.03 7.43 6.44
CA ALA A 524 3.73 7.04 7.81
C ALA A 524 4.88 7.41 8.76
N TRP A 525 6.12 7.13 8.38
CA TRP A 525 7.31 7.51 9.14
C TRP A 525 7.49 9.02 9.20
N THR A 526 7.39 9.70 8.05
CA THR A 526 7.60 11.15 7.99
C THR A 526 6.58 11.91 8.83
N LEU A 527 5.30 11.63 8.64
CA LEU A 527 4.25 12.33 9.38
C LEU A 527 4.25 11.94 10.86
N GLY A 528 4.58 10.68 11.20
CA GLY A 528 4.76 10.26 12.59
C GLY A 528 5.89 11.04 13.29
N ARG A 529 7.05 11.19 12.62
CA ARG A 529 8.18 12.00 13.12
C ARG A 529 7.80 13.47 13.29
N GLU A 530 7.16 14.07 12.29
CA GLU A 530 6.74 15.47 12.35
C GLU A 530 5.67 15.71 13.42
N LEU A 531 4.75 14.75 13.64
CA LEU A 531 3.81 14.79 14.75
C LEU A 531 4.53 14.76 16.11
N GLY A 532 5.54 13.89 16.26
CA GLY A 532 6.33 13.84 17.49
C GLY A 532 7.04 15.16 17.79
N LYS A 533 7.61 15.79 16.77
CA LYS A 533 8.21 17.13 16.91
C LYS A 533 7.16 18.19 17.30
N TYR A 534 5.98 18.15 16.69
CA TYR A 534 4.89 19.09 17.03
C TYR A 534 4.44 18.92 18.48
N LEU A 535 4.22 17.68 18.93
CA LEU A 535 3.85 17.39 20.33
C LEU A 535 4.88 17.91 21.36
N ALA A 536 6.15 17.98 20.98
CA ALA A 536 7.18 18.56 21.82
C ALA A 536 7.04 20.08 21.99
N THR A 537 6.35 20.76 21.06
CA THR A 537 6.12 22.21 21.15
C THR A 537 4.89 22.58 22.01
N LEU A 538 4.00 21.64 22.27
CA LEU A 538 2.83 21.83 23.13
C LEU A 538 3.24 21.80 24.62
#